data_a50de95808aef0f8c5fcfdb28de8789d
#
_entry.id   a50de95808aef0f8c5fcfdb28de8789d
#
_cell.length_a   1.000
_cell.length_b   1.000
_cell.length_c   1.000
_cell.angle_alpha   90.00
_cell.angle_beta   90.00
_cell.angle_gamma   90.00
#
_symmetry.space_group_name_H-M   'P 1'
#
loop_
_entity.id
_entity.type
_entity.pdbx_description
1 polymer ?
#
loop_
_entity_poly.entity_id
_entity_poly.type
_entity_poly.pdbx_seq_one_letter_code
_entity_poly.pdbx_strand_id
1 'polypeptide(L)'
;MSSLVKTEVIVGENTAELLLETNVVLFDPAVKVRNVTGEVLDVVTHILPGTVVVEGKVKHHLFYVGTDMVVHHQSQEAPFCTYVQIPGARPHMQVAVHECVESILPELSIDGSVIGLKTVLGLLVKVTEERQLRLEPGEGPLYLFPGVSGENTREEVNESTVILSQPAVKVTDVRAEITITTAEVIADKVVIKGSISEDVFTVGLDDNLEHHQQEELAFSTLVELPGVCAGMQAEVRAQVDEIKYELAAEGTELKQKIVYMLTVKVTEERELALTVGETLIKTRRVVGTQTLHQLLQQSLTLVPTAQKVNQVSGAVTQISTDVIAGKVIVQGVLSARIYFTGTDGVNYETEERLPFVGYVVVAAAQPGMMAKVMPSVAGVIPEFDGANNLLSIKVLLRSTVKVLQWVQAAVQEQLD
;
A
#
# COMPACT_ATOMS: atom_id res chain seq x y z
N MET A 1 16.04 -12.25 23.92
CA MET A 1 16.03 -12.84 22.58
C MET A 1 16.07 -11.69 21.59
N SER A 2 17.04 -11.66 20.68
CA SER A 2 17.13 -10.67 19.62
C SER A 2 15.94 -10.82 18.67
N SER A 3 15.31 -9.72 18.30
CA SER A 3 14.19 -9.75 17.38
C SER A 3 14.66 -9.23 16.01
N LEU A 4 14.65 -10.12 15.01
CA LEU A 4 14.86 -9.73 13.62
C LEU A 4 13.60 -9.00 13.14
N VAL A 5 13.77 -7.76 12.70
CA VAL A 5 12.68 -6.91 12.22
C VAL A 5 13.00 -6.36 10.85
N LYS A 6 11.97 -6.14 10.04
CA LYS A 6 12.02 -5.43 8.77
C LYS A 6 11.72 -3.95 9.05
N THR A 7 12.61 -3.04 8.65
CA THR A 7 12.44 -1.61 8.91
C THR A 7 13.09 -0.75 7.84
N GLU A 8 12.62 0.49 7.69
CA GLU A 8 13.24 1.50 6.84
C GLU A 8 14.37 2.20 7.62
N VAL A 9 15.62 2.01 7.19
CA VAL A 9 16.79 2.72 7.71
C VAL A 9 16.93 4.03 6.96
N ILE A 10 17.15 5.12 7.68
CA ILE A 10 17.40 6.43 7.08
C ILE A 10 18.87 6.49 6.67
N VAL A 11 19.11 6.51 5.36
CA VAL A 11 20.46 6.61 4.78
C VAL A 11 20.99 8.05 4.89
N GLY A 12 20.12 9.01 4.64
CA GLY A 12 20.42 10.42 4.78
C GLY A 12 19.24 11.32 4.46
N GLU A 13 19.36 12.56 4.89
CA GLU A 13 18.38 13.61 4.69
C GLU A 13 19.14 14.92 4.40
N ASN A 14 18.69 15.69 3.43
CA ASN A 14 19.28 16.99 3.12
C ASN A 14 18.24 17.91 2.48
N THR A 15 18.50 19.22 2.56
CA THR A 15 17.67 20.26 1.97
C THR A 15 18.35 20.92 0.79
N ALA A 16 17.56 21.41 -0.14
CA ALA A 16 18.01 22.29 -1.20
C ALA A 16 17.01 23.42 -1.41
N GLU A 17 17.51 24.60 -1.75
CA GLU A 17 16.70 25.72 -2.22
C GLU A 17 17.00 25.94 -3.71
N LEU A 18 15.94 26.20 -4.47
CA LEU A 18 16.05 26.48 -5.90
C LEU A 18 15.36 27.80 -6.21
N LEU A 19 16.07 28.70 -6.88
CA LEU A 19 15.48 29.89 -7.47
C LEU A 19 15.06 29.59 -8.91
N LEU A 20 13.75 29.70 -9.16
CA LEU A 20 13.16 29.52 -10.48
C LEU A 20 12.72 30.87 -11.03
N GLU A 21 13.26 31.26 -12.17
CA GLU A 21 12.87 32.49 -12.86
C GLU A 21 12.02 32.15 -14.09
N THR A 22 10.83 32.74 -14.17
CA THR A 22 9.86 32.48 -15.22
C THR A 22 9.24 33.78 -15.70
N ASN A 23 9.17 33.98 -17.01
CA ASN A 23 8.48 35.12 -17.62
C ASN A 23 7.13 34.64 -18.17
N VAL A 24 6.06 35.29 -17.74
CA VAL A 24 4.69 35.00 -18.19
C VAL A 24 4.21 36.14 -19.05
N VAL A 25 3.94 35.84 -20.32
CA VAL A 25 3.28 36.79 -21.24
C VAL A 25 1.80 36.78 -20.90
N LEU A 26 1.27 37.95 -20.61
CA LEU A 26 -0.15 38.12 -20.23
C LEU A 26 -1.03 38.15 -21.46
N PHE A 27 -2.25 37.63 -21.33
CA PHE A 27 -3.26 37.74 -22.40
C PHE A 27 -3.70 39.18 -22.62
N ASP A 28 -3.85 39.95 -21.50
CA ASP A 28 -4.15 41.38 -21.50
C ASP A 28 -3.13 42.12 -20.67
N PRO A 29 -2.67 43.31 -21.10
CA PRO A 29 -1.71 44.08 -20.32
C PRO A 29 -2.24 44.43 -18.94
N ALA A 30 -1.39 44.26 -17.93
CA ALA A 30 -1.71 44.51 -16.53
C ALA A 30 -1.32 45.92 -16.09
N VAL A 31 -2.16 46.54 -15.26
CA VAL A 31 -1.85 47.77 -14.51
C VAL A 31 -1.10 47.40 -13.21
N LYS A 32 -1.49 46.31 -12.59
CA LYS A 32 -0.81 45.82 -11.39
C LYS A 32 -1.05 44.31 -11.14
N VAL A 33 -0.09 43.65 -10.53
CA VAL A 33 -0.27 42.31 -9.98
C VAL A 33 -1.03 42.41 -8.66
N ARG A 34 -2.07 41.57 -8.47
CA ARG A 34 -2.85 41.48 -7.26
C ARG A 34 -2.34 40.40 -6.33
N ASN A 35 -2.14 39.20 -6.86
CA ASN A 35 -1.67 38.05 -6.11
C ASN A 35 -1.05 37.03 -7.04
N VAL A 36 -0.05 36.30 -6.55
CA VAL A 36 0.52 35.13 -7.23
C VAL A 36 0.66 34.02 -6.19
N THR A 37 0.16 32.85 -6.52
CA THR A 37 0.38 31.62 -5.73
C THR A 37 0.98 30.55 -6.60
N GLY A 38 1.64 29.57 -5.99
CA GLY A 38 2.26 28.45 -6.69
C GLY A 38 1.98 27.12 -5.99
N GLU A 39 1.83 26.08 -6.76
CA GLU A 39 1.77 24.70 -6.29
C GLU A 39 2.79 23.87 -7.06
N VAL A 40 3.40 22.89 -6.39
CA VAL A 40 4.35 21.98 -7.01
C VAL A 40 3.60 20.75 -7.53
N LEU A 41 3.91 20.34 -8.76
CA LEU A 41 3.24 19.24 -9.46
C LEU A 41 4.27 18.29 -10.08
N ASP A 42 3.85 17.06 -10.33
CA ASP A 42 4.59 16.08 -11.14
C ASP A 42 6.04 15.83 -10.66
N VAL A 43 6.23 15.73 -9.33
CA VAL A 43 7.56 15.49 -8.77
C VAL A 43 8.02 14.07 -9.06
N VAL A 44 9.15 13.95 -9.75
CA VAL A 44 9.83 12.68 -10.06
C VAL A 44 11.23 12.72 -9.49
N THR A 45 11.72 11.57 -9.03
CA THR A 45 13.05 11.45 -8.45
C THR A 45 13.87 10.37 -9.12
N HIS A 46 15.16 10.62 -9.32
CA HIS A 46 16.14 9.65 -9.78
C HIS A 46 17.31 9.57 -8.82
N ILE A 47 17.65 8.37 -8.36
CA ILE A 47 18.77 8.16 -7.43
C ILE A 47 20.00 7.78 -8.21
N LEU A 48 21.04 8.57 -8.02
CA LEU A 48 22.41 8.31 -8.45
C LEU A 48 23.29 8.02 -7.23
N PRO A 49 24.48 7.40 -7.38
CA PRO A 49 25.38 7.21 -6.25
C PRO A 49 25.69 8.52 -5.53
N GLY A 50 25.25 8.65 -4.26
CA GLY A 50 25.49 9.84 -3.43
C GLY A 50 24.63 11.06 -3.75
N THR A 51 23.68 10.99 -4.68
CA THR A 51 22.91 12.15 -5.16
C THR A 51 21.50 11.75 -5.55
N VAL A 52 20.53 12.61 -5.26
CA VAL A 52 19.15 12.48 -5.74
C VAL A 52 18.84 13.64 -6.68
N VAL A 53 18.43 13.33 -7.91
CA VAL A 53 17.91 14.31 -8.86
C VAL A 53 16.40 14.42 -8.63
N VAL A 54 15.91 15.65 -8.55
CA VAL A 54 14.50 15.97 -8.34
C VAL A 54 14.03 16.83 -9.50
N GLU A 55 13.02 16.36 -10.20
CA GLU A 55 12.38 17.05 -11.32
C GLU A 55 10.91 17.26 -11.03
N GLY A 56 10.34 18.33 -11.57
CA GLY A 56 8.92 18.63 -11.39
C GLY A 56 8.54 19.93 -12.08
N LYS A 57 7.37 20.44 -11.70
CA LYS A 57 6.84 21.71 -12.22
C LYS A 57 6.28 22.53 -11.08
N VAL A 58 6.43 23.86 -11.19
CA VAL A 58 5.68 24.80 -10.37
C VAL A 58 4.57 25.40 -11.24
N LYS A 59 3.33 25.21 -10.84
CA LYS A 59 2.18 25.85 -11.47
C LYS A 59 1.86 27.14 -10.71
N HIS A 60 2.08 28.25 -11.40
CA HIS A 60 1.76 29.58 -10.88
C HIS A 60 0.32 29.97 -11.24
N HIS A 61 -0.41 30.51 -10.29
CA HIS A 61 -1.71 31.16 -10.47
C HIS A 61 -1.56 32.64 -10.29
N LEU A 62 -1.72 33.40 -11.38
CA LEU A 62 -1.53 34.84 -11.42
C LEU A 62 -2.90 35.51 -11.43
N PHE A 63 -3.09 36.45 -10.49
CA PHE A 63 -4.25 37.35 -10.47
C PHE A 63 -3.73 38.77 -10.66
N TYR A 64 -4.17 39.44 -11.72
CA TYR A 64 -3.74 40.78 -12.08
C TYR A 64 -4.92 41.65 -12.51
N VAL A 65 -4.75 42.98 -12.39
CA VAL A 65 -5.74 43.95 -12.85
C VAL A 65 -5.33 44.40 -14.23
N GLY A 66 -6.17 44.17 -15.23
CA GLY A 66 -5.96 44.61 -16.61
C GLY A 66 -6.17 46.09 -16.79
N THR A 67 -5.88 46.59 -17.99
CA THR A 67 -6.16 47.99 -18.39
C THR A 67 -7.66 48.33 -18.43
N ASP A 68 -8.50 47.32 -18.50
CA ASP A 68 -9.95 47.37 -18.36
C ASP A 68 -10.45 47.51 -16.92
N MET A 69 -9.52 47.54 -15.95
CA MET A 69 -9.79 47.59 -14.51
C MET A 69 -10.46 46.33 -13.96
N VAL A 70 -10.48 45.23 -14.72
CA VAL A 70 -11.00 43.90 -14.29
C VAL A 70 -9.86 43.04 -13.75
N VAL A 71 -10.20 42.14 -12.81
CA VAL A 71 -9.24 41.14 -12.30
C VAL A 71 -9.25 39.95 -13.23
N HIS A 72 -8.12 39.70 -13.86
CA HIS A 72 -7.86 38.54 -14.68
C HIS A 72 -7.14 37.45 -13.92
N HIS A 73 -7.34 36.20 -14.34
CA HIS A 73 -6.61 35.03 -13.85
C HIS A 73 -5.93 34.33 -15.02
N GLN A 74 -4.66 34.02 -14.82
CA GLN A 74 -3.87 33.21 -15.77
C GLN A 74 -3.03 32.21 -15.01
N SER A 75 -2.82 31.01 -15.54
CA SER A 75 -1.89 30.04 -14.96
C SER A 75 -0.72 29.75 -15.92
N GLN A 76 0.45 29.50 -15.32
CA GLN A 76 1.67 29.17 -16.04
C GLN A 76 2.42 28.06 -15.33
N GLU A 77 2.81 27.01 -16.04
CA GLU A 77 3.70 25.97 -15.51
C GLU A 77 5.15 26.28 -15.85
N ALA A 78 6.04 26.11 -14.87
CA ALA A 78 7.45 26.28 -15.02
C ALA A 78 8.16 25.00 -14.57
N PRO A 79 8.85 24.26 -15.45
CA PRO A 79 9.58 23.06 -15.07
C PRO A 79 10.82 23.41 -14.26
N PHE A 80 11.17 22.50 -13.35
CA PHE A 80 12.45 22.60 -12.62
C PHE A 80 13.14 21.23 -12.59
N CYS A 81 14.47 21.29 -12.51
CA CYS A 81 15.32 20.14 -12.25
C CYS A 81 16.46 20.59 -11.35
N THR A 82 16.70 19.85 -10.29
CA THR A 82 17.80 20.11 -9.36
C THR A 82 18.34 18.81 -8.80
N TYR A 83 19.42 18.88 -8.03
CA TYR A 83 19.96 17.72 -7.34
C TYR A 83 20.27 18.02 -5.89
N VAL A 84 20.17 16.98 -5.06
CA VAL A 84 20.47 17.04 -3.63
C VAL A 84 21.50 15.98 -3.30
N GLN A 85 22.61 16.37 -2.67
CA GLN A 85 23.65 15.43 -2.25
C GLN A 85 23.21 14.71 -0.98
N ILE A 86 23.18 13.39 -1.03
CA ILE A 86 22.90 12.50 0.11
C ILE A 86 23.96 11.41 0.10
N PRO A 87 25.05 11.58 0.84
CA PRO A 87 26.10 10.56 0.94
C PRO A 87 25.52 9.20 1.38
N GLY A 88 25.85 8.15 0.65
CA GLY A 88 25.33 6.81 0.90
C GLY A 88 24.09 6.43 0.09
N ALA A 89 23.43 7.37 -0.59
CA ALA A 89 22.34 7.05 -1.52
C ALA A 89 22.81 6.13 -2.65
N ARG A 90 22.02 5.14 -3.01
CA ARG A 90 22.29 4.17 -4.09
C ARG A 90 21.01 3.92 -4.89
N PRO A 91 21.11 3.54 -6.17
CA PRO A 91 19.97 3.06 -6.95
C PRO A 91 19.21 1.98 -6.18
N HIS A 92 17.89 1.91 -6.37
CA HIS A 92 16.92 1.02 -5.71
C HIS A 92 16.53 1.37 -4.27
N MET A 93 17.11 2.41 -3.67
CA MET A 93 16.61 2.96 -2.40
C MET A 93 15.31 3.75 -2.62
N GLN A 94 14.60 4.03 -1.54
CA GLN A 94 13.37 4.83 -1.58
C GLN A 94 13.69 6.30 -1.30
N VAL A 95 13.00 7.19 -2.00
CA VAL A 95 13.10 8.65 -1.80
C VAL A 95 11.74 9.21 -1.40
N ALA A 96 11.74 10.05 -0.38
CA ALA A 96 10.63 10.92 -0.05
C ALA A 96 11.09 12.36 -0.24
N VAL A 97 10.30 13.15 -0.98
CA VAL A 97 10.51 14.58 -1.18
C VAL A 97 9.35 15.32 -0.52
N HIS A 98 9.70 16.36 0.23
CA HIS A 98 8.73 17.34 0.72
C HIS A 98 9.13 18.68 0.11
N GLU A 99 8.26 19.18 -0.74
CA GLU A 99 8.44 20.44 -1.47
C GLU A 99 7.55 21.53 -0.88
N CYS A 100 8.04 22.76 -0.90
CA CYS A 100 7.25 23.94 -0.56
C CYS A 100 7.67 25.13 -1.41
N VAL A 101 6.69 25.90 -1.85
CA VAL A 101 6.93 27.22 -2.43
C VAL A 101 7.08 28.20 -1.28
N GLU A 102 8.31 28.64 -1.02
CA GLU A 102 8.62 29.52 0.11
C GLU A 102 8.25 30.97 -0.18
N SER A 103 8.52 31.44 -1.40
CA SER A 103 8.17 32.79 -1.81
C SER A 103 8.02 32.91 -3.32
N ILE A 104 7.18 33.84 -3.77
CA ILE A 104 7.05 34.23 -5.17
C ILE A 104 7.14 35.76 -5.22
N LEU A 105 8.10 36.29 -5.96
CA LEU A 105 8.29 37.72 -6.16
C LEU A 105 7.91 38.06 -7.61
N PRO A 106 6.72 38.63 -7.84
CA PRO A 106 6.31 39.08 -9.17
C PRO A 106 6.86 40.46 -9.49
N GLU A 107 7.33 40.64 -10.72
CA GLU A 107 7.82 41.91 -11.26
C GLU A 107 7.10 42.18 -12.60
N LEU A 108 6.30 43.26 -12.65
CA LEU A 108 5.55 43.63 -13.83
C LEU A 108 6.45 44.47 -14.77
N SER A 109 6.46 44.15 -16.05
CA SER A 109 7.12 44.93 -17.07
C SER A 109 6.52 46.35 -17.21
N ILE A 110 7.28 47.31 -17.71
CA ILE A 110 6.88 48.71 -17.81
C ILE A 110 5.63 48.87 -18.69
N ASP A 111 5.50 48.06 -19.73
CA ASP A 111 4.38 48.05 -20.66
C ASP A 111 3.19 47.20 -20.20
N GLY A 112 3.34 46.53 -19.05
CA GLY A 112 2.30 45.67 -18.48
C GLY A 112 2.08 44.34 -19.17
N SER A 113 2.86 43.98 -20.19
CA SER A 113 2.62 42.80 -21.02
C SER A 113 3.23 41.51 -20.48
N VAL A 114 4.19 41.61 -19.56
CA VAL A 114 4.93 40.47 -19.00
C VAL A 114 5.02 40.57 -17.49
N ILE A 115 4.83 39.46 -16.81
CA ILE A 115 5.16 39.33 -15.38
C ILE A 115 6.36 38.39 -15.26
N GLY A 116 7.47 38.92 -14.77
CA GLY A 116 8.62 38.12 -14.30
C GLY A 116 8.32 37.55 -12.93
N LEU A 117 8.51 36.26 -12.74
CA LEU A 117 8.33 35.57 -11.45
C LEU A 117 9.67 35.04 -10.99
N LYS A 118 10.05 35.39 -9.77
CA LYS A 118 11.16 34.76 -9.04
C LYS A 118 10.57 33.92 -7.91
N THR A 119 10.62 32.61 -8.09
CA THR A 119 10.05 31.65 -7.15
C THR A 119 11.16 30.94 -6.40
N VAL A 120 11.13 31.00 -5.08
CA VAL A 120 12.01 30.20 -4.21
C VAL A 120 11.26 28.94 -3.84
N LEU A 121 11.83 27.80 -4.22
CA LEU A 121 11.33 26.46 -3.95
C LEU A 121 12.24 25.78 -2.94
N GLY A 122 11.71 25.41 -1.78
CA GLY A 122 12.40 24.59 -0.77
C GLY A 122 12.10 23.11 -1.00
N LEU A 123 13.13 22.30 -0.94
CA LEU A 123 13.07 20.85 -1.07
C LEU A 123 13.72 20.19 0.15
N LEU A 124 13.02 19.30 0.84
CA LEU A 124 13.57 18.38 1.82
C LEU A 124 13.56 16.99 1.22
N VAL A 125 14.72 16.40 0.99
CA VAL A 125 14.87 15.07 0.39
C VAL A 125 15.40 14.10 1.43
N LYS A 126 14.72 12.98 1.59
CA LYS A 126 15.06 11.89 2.50
C LYS A 126 15.21 10.59 1.73
N VAL A 127 16.31 9.89 1.93
CA VAL A 127 16.57 8.56 1.35
C VAL A 127 16.50 7.51 2.45
N THR A 128 15.73 6.45 2.18
CA THR A 128 15.61 5.30 3.07
C THR A 128 15.92 4.00 2.35
N GLU A 129 16.41 3.02 3.09
CA GLU A 129 16.65 1.66 2.63
C GLU A 129 15.89 0.67 3.52
N GLU A 130 15.14 -0.23 2.90
CA GLU A 130 14.50 -1.31 3.63
C GLU A 130 15.53 -2.37 4.01
N ARG A 131 15.72 -2.61 5.32
CA ARG A 131 16.68 -3.56 5.85
C ARG A 131 16.06 -4.48 6.89
N GLN A 132 16.63 -5.65 7.03
CA GLN A 132 16.39 -6.52 8.18
C GLN A 132 17.47 -6.25 9.23
N LEU A 133 17.04 -5.86 10.42
CA LEU A 133 17.93 -5.55 11.53
C LEU A 133 17.61 -6.43 12.73
N ARG A 134 18.67 -6.83 13.42
CA ARG A 134 18.56 -7.37 14.81
C ARG A 134 18.66 -6.21 15.77
N LEU A 135 17.54 -5.87 16.40
CA LEU A 135 17.47 -4.75 17.32
C LEU A 135 17.67 -5.21 18.77
N GLU A 136 18.42 -4.40 19.53
CA GLU A 136 18.65 -4.65 20.94
C GLU A 136 17.44 -4.18 21.77
N PRO A 137 16.77 -5.10 22.51
CA PRO A 137 15.68 -4.73 23.42
C PRO A 137 16.19 -3.79 24.52
N GLY A 138 15.37 -2.80 24.88
CA GLY A 138 15.69 -1.81 25.89
C GLY A 138 14.48 -1.44 26.74
N GLU A 139 14.66 -0.43 27.58
CA GLU A 139 13.60 0.17 28.38
C GLU A 139 13.23 1.52 27.75
N GLY A 140 12.02 1.66 27.22
CA GLY A 140 11.62 2.91 26.57
C GLY A 140 10.25 2.83 25.90
N PRO A 141 9.96 3.78 25.00
CA PRO A 141 8.75 3.73 24.21
C PRO A 141 8.65 2.43 23.41
N LEU A 142 7.43 1.91 23.27
CA LEU A 142 7.15 0.77 22.44
C LEU A 142 7.04 1.20 20.97
N TYR A 143 7.67 0.43 20.11
CA TYR A 143 7.60 0.59 18.67
C TYR A 143 6.98 -0.64 18.01
N LEU A 144 6.25 -0.46 16.94
CA LEU A 144 5.59 -1.53 16.20
C LEU A 144 6.37 -1.85 14.94
N PHE A 145 6.84 -3.09 14.84
CA PHE A 145 7.62 -3.58 13.70
C PHE A 145 6.99 -4.81 13.05
N PRO A 146 7.17 -4.98 11.74
CA PRO A 146 7.02 -6.29 11.11
C PRO A 146 8.22 -7.16 11.50
N GLY A 147 8.04 -8.03 12.49
CA GLY A 147 9.01 -9.07 12.88
C GLY A 147 9.01 -10.18 11.83
N VAL A 148 10.18 -10.58 11.34
CA VAL A 148 10.31 -11.67 10.39
C VAL A 148 10.09 -12.99 11.13
N SER A 149 9.05 -13.74 10.75
CA SER A 149 8.71 -15.04 11.31
C SER A 149 9.28 -16.20 10.50
N GLY A 150 9.51 -15.98 9.19
CA GLY A 150 10.17 -16.96 8.33
C GLY A 150 10.42 -16.38 6.95
N GLU A 151 11.44 -16.93 6.29
CA GLU A 151 11.78 -16.63 4.91
C GLU A 151 12.22 -17.92 4.21
N ASN A 152 11.76 -18.15 2.99
CA ASN A 152 12.17 -19.28 2.19
C ASN A 152 12.19 -18.88 0.71
N THR A 153 13.10 -19.49 -0.03
CA THR A 153 13.20 -19.35 -1.48
C THR A 153 13.03 -20.71 -2.12
N ARG A 154 12.14 -20.80 -3.09
CA ARG A 154 11.84 -22.04 -3.79
C ARG A 154 11.89 -21.83 -5.28
N GLU A 155 12.56 -22.75 -5.97
CA GLU A 155 12.50 -22.89 -7.43
C GLU A 155 11.25 -23.66 -7.82
N GLU A 156 10.52 -23.12 -8.79
CA GLU A 156 9.33 -23.72 -9.39
C GLU A 156 9.53 -23.87 -10.88
N VAL A 157 8.87 -24.87 -11.43
CA VAL A 157 8.91 -25.16 -12.85
C VAL A 157 7.48 -25.26 -13.37
N ASN A 158 7.18 -24.48 -14.40
CA ASN A 158 5.95 -24.60 -15.16
C ASN A 158 6.25 -25.20 -16.54
N GLU A 159 5.61 -26.32 -16.87
CA GLU A 159 5.69 -26.94 -18.18
C GLU A 159 4.32 -26.79 -18.87
N SER A 160 4.30 -26.22 -20.06
CA SER A 160 3.09 -25.94 -20.82
C SER A 160 3.31 -26.19 -22.32
N THR A 161 2.22 -26.29 -23.06
CA THR A 161 2.21 -26.31 -24.50
C THR A 161 1.31 -25.21 -25.00
N VAL A 162 1.87 -24.27 -25.74
CA VAL A 162 1.14 -23.18 -26.39
C VAL A 162 0.77 -23.62 -27.79
N ILE A 163 -0.51 -23.49 -28.12
CA ILE A 163 -1.00 -23.68 -29.50
C ILE A 163 -0.82 -22.35 -30.22
N LEU A 164 0.01 -22.34 -31.25
CA LEU A 164 0.28 -21.15 -32.01
C LEU A 164 -0.92 -20.80 -32.91
N SER A 165 -1.26 -19.53 -32.94
CA SER A 165 -2.35 -19.01 -33.79
C SER A 165 -2.12 -19.20 -35.28
N GLN A 166 -0.85 -19.34 -35.69
CA GLN A 166 -0.40 -19.64 -37.03
C GLN A 166 0.81 -20.59 -36.99
N PRO A 167 0.95 -21.52 -37.97
CA PRO A 167 2.14 -22.35 -38.04
C PRO A 167 3.40 -21.50 -38.20
N ALA A 168 4.44 -21.81 -37.43
CA ALA A 168 5.69 -21.08 -37.39
C ALA A 168 6.87 -21.90 -37.92
N VAL A 169 7.81 -21.22 -38.59
CA VAL A 169 9.10 -21.80 -39.01
C VAL A 169 10.08 -21.82 -37.83
N LYS A 170 10.02 -20.79 -37.00
CA LYS A 170 10.87 -20.64 -35.82
C LYS A 170 10.26 -19.71 -34.78
N VAL A 171 10.71 -19.86 -33.55
CA VAL A 171 10.47 -18.92 -32.45
C VAL A 171 11.66 -17.95 -32.40
N THR A 172 11.38 -16.66 -32.33
CA THR A 172 12.42 -15.61 -32.25
C THR A 172 12.73 -15.22 -30.82
N ASP A 173 11.69 -15.15 -29.97
CA ASP A 173 11.82 -14.79 -28.56
C ASP A 173 10.63 -15.33 -27.76
N VAL A 174 10.84 -15.61 -26.48
CA VAL A 174 9.79 -15.91 -25.50
C VAL A 174 10.12 -15.15 -24.22
N ARG A 175 9.19 -14.33 -23.76
CA ARG A 175 9.30 -13.58 -22.51
C ARG A 175 8.20 -14.01 -21.58
N ALA A 176 8.48 -14.01 -20.29
CA ALA A 176 7.49 -14.31 -19.29
C ALA A 176 7.60 -13.32 -18.11
N GLU A 177 6.44 -12.90 -17.61
CA GLU A 177 6.29 -12.09 -16.40
C GLU A 177 5.36 -12.81 -15.43
N ILE A 178 5.73 -12.80 -14.13
CA ILE A 178 4.97 -13.49 -13.10
C ILE A 178 4.26 -12.46 -12.21
N THR A 179 2.94 -12.58 -12.14
CA THR A 179 2.10 -11.77 -11.28
C THR A 179 1.55 -12.62 -10.13
N ILE A 180 1.82 -12.22 -8.89
CA ILE A 180 1.25 -12.85 -7.70
C ILE A 180 -0.10 -12.22 -7.40
N THR A 181 -1.17 -13.02 -7.41
CA THR A 181 -2.53 -12.58 -7.15
C THR A 181 -2.88 -12.65 -5.66
N THR A 182 -2.50 -13.75 -5.00
CA THR A 182 -2.74 -13.95 -3.57
C THR A 182 -1.61 -14.73 -2.92
N ALA A 183 -1.33 -14.39 -1.65
CA ALA A 183 -0.43 -15.13 -0.78
C ALA A 183 -1.11 -15.28 0.59
N GLU A 184 -1.54 -16.49 0.92
CA GLU A 184 -2.28 -16.80 2.15
C GLU A 184 -1.42 -17.62 3.10
N VAL A 185 -1.23 -17.12 4.33
CA VAL A 185 -0.49 -17.83 5.38
C VAL A 185 -1.43 -18.77 6.12
N ILE A 186 -1.09 -20.05 6.10
CA ILE A 186 -1.72 -21.09 6.91
C ILE A 186 -0.69 -21.67 7.88
N ALA A 187 -1.05 -22.64 8.71
CA ALA A 187 -0.09 -23.25 9.65
C ALA A 187 1.09 -23.86 8.89
N ASP A 188 2.31 -23.37 9.20
CA ASP A 188 3.60 -23.83 8.66
C ASP A 188 3.78 -23.69 7.13
N LYS A 189 2.91 -22.94 6.45
CA LYS A 189 2.92 -22.84 4.98
C LYS A 189 2.36 -21.53 4.47
N VAL A 190 2.74 -21.20 3.23
CA VAL A 190 2.13 -20.11 2.45
C VAL A 190 1.57 -20.66 1.14
N VAL A 191 0.28 -20.46 0.90
CA VAL A 191 -0.38 -20.80 -0.37
C VAL A 191 -0.29 -19.59 -1.28
N ILE A 192 0.30 -19.76 -2.45
CA ILE A 192 0.57 -18.70 -3.43
C ILE A 192 -0.24 -19.01 -4.69
N LYS A 193 -0.96 -18.01 -5.19
CA LYS A 193 -1.63 -18.07 -6.48
C LYS A 193 -1.19 -16.89 -7.33
N GLY A 194 -1.07 -17.14 -8.61
CA GLY A 194 -0.66 -16.10 -9.55
C GLY A 194 -0.90 -16.52 -10.99
N SER A 195 -0.42 -15.71 -11.90
CA SER A 195 -0.38 -16.00 -13.33
C SER A 195 1.01 -15.74 -13.90
N ILE A 196 1.35 -16.46 -14.95
CA ILE A 196 2.50 -16.25 -15.80
C ILE A 196 1.96 -15.69 -17.11
N SER A 197 2.28 -14.45 -17.42
CA SER A 197 1.97 -13.81 -18.70
C SER A 197 3.14 -14.03 -19.63
N GLU A 198 2.90 -14.62 -20.78
CA GLU A 198 3.91 -14.99 -21.75
C GLU A 198 3.70 -14.24 -23.05
N ASP A 199 4.78 -13.68 -23.58
CA ASP A 199 4.84 -13.09 -24.91
C ASP A 199 5.69 -14.00 -25.81
N VAL A 200 5.06 -14.61 -26.81
CA VAL A 200 5.70 -15.52 -27.77
C VAL A 200 5.83 -14.83 -29.11
N PHE A 201 7.04 -14.72 -29.62
CA PHE A 201 7.35 -14.13 -30.93
C PHE A 201 7.80 -15.25 -31.90
N THR A 202 7.12 -15.33 -33.04
CA THR A 202 7.35 -16.39 -34.01
C THR A 202 7.46 -15.83 -35.43
N VAL A 203 8.12 -16.56 -36.34
CA VAL A 203 8.08 -16.28 -37.77
C VAL A 203 7.12 -17.23 -38.44
N GLY A 204 6.08 -16.73 -39.09
CA GLY A 204 5.07 -17.52 -39.76
C GLY A 204 5.61 -18.36 -40.92
N LEU A 205 5.04 -19.56 -41.12
CA LEU A 205 5.42 -20.48 -42.16
C LEU A 205 5.00 -20.00 -43.55
N ASP A 206 3.81 -19.37 -43.65
CA ASP A 206 3.19 -19.03 -44.94
C ASP A 206 3.61 -17.63 -45.43
N ASP A 207 3.86 -16.67 -44.54
CA ASP A 207 4.10 -15.26 -44.86
C ASP A 207 5.52 -14.78 -44.56
N ASN A 208 6.28 -15.58 -43.78
CA ASN A 208 7.63 -15.24 -43.32
C ASN A 208 7.72 -13.90 -42.55
N LEU A 209 6.59 -13.48 -41.89
CA LEU A 209 6.50 -12.30 -41.06
C LEU A 209 6.64 -12.68 -39.58
N GLU A 210 7.01 -11.70 -38.75
CA GLU A 210 7.03 -11.87 -37.30
C GLU A 210 5.62 -11.69 -36.73
N HIS A 211 5.18 -12.66 -35.93
CA HIS A 211 3.91 -12.68 -35.23
C HIS A 211 4.15 -12.67 -33.71
N HIS A 212 3.25 -12.04 -33.00
CA HIS A 212 3.23 -11.99 -31.55
C HIS A 212 1.94 -12.62 -31.02
N GLN A 213 2.07 -13.50 -30.05
CA GLN A 213 0.96 -14.12 -29.33
C GLN A 213 1.20 -13.98 -27.83
N GLN A 214 0.16 -13.63 -27.09
CA GLN A 214 0.19 -13.54 -25.65
C GLN A 214 -0.64 -14.65 -25.03
N GLU A 215 -0.08 -15.31 -24.02
CA GLU A 215 -0.73 -16.36 -23.25
C GLU A 215 -0.70 -16.03 -21.75
N GLU A 216 -1.69 -16.48 -21.02
CA GLU A 216 -1.75 -16.33 -19.56
C GLU A 216 -1.99 -17.70 -18.91
N LEU A 217 -1.05 -18.13 -18.07
CA LEU A 217 -1.08 -19.42 -17.37
C LEU A 217 -1.26 -19.18 -15.87
N ALA A 218 -2.39 -19.62 -15.32
CA ALA A 218 -2.61 -19.58 -13.88
C ALA A 218 -1.79 -20.66 -13.18
N PHE A 219 -1.20 -20.32 -12.02
CA PHE A 219 -0.53 -21.28 -11.17
C PHE A 219 -0.98 -21.19 -9.72
N SER A 220 -0.81 -22.28 -8.98
CA SER A 220 -0.97 -22.32 -7.53
C SER A 220 0.10 -23.23 -6.95
N THR A 221 0.84 -22.73 -5.99
CA THR A 221 1.90 -23.48 -5.31
C THR A 221 1.86 -23.25 -3.80
N LEU A 222 2.67 -24.04 -3.08
CA LEU A 222 2.71 -24.05 -1.63
C LEU A 222 4.16 -24.04 -1.19
N VAL A 223 4.55 -23.02 -0.38
CA VAL A 223 5.89 -22.92 0.19
C VAL A 223 5.84 -23.27 1.67
N GLU A 224 6.66 -24.23 2.09
CA GLU A 224 6.78 -24.60 3.52
C GLU A 224 7.60 -23.56 4.27
N LEU A 225 7.04 -23.13 5.41
CA LEU A 225 7.63 -22.14 6.33
C LEU A 225 7.27 -22.53 7.75
N PRO A 226 8.06 -23.38 8.41
CA PRO A 226 7.79 -23.84 9.77
C PRO A 226 7.68 -22.66 10.77
N GLY A 227 6.66 -22.70 11.61
CA GLY A 227 6.42 -21.69 12.66
C GLY A 227 5.55 -20.51 12.25
N VAL A 228 5.15 -20.40 10.98
CA VAL A 228 4.18 -19.37 10.58
C VAL A 228 2.75 -19.81 10.84
N CYS A 229 1.87 -18.85 11.14
CA CYS A 229 0.49 -19.09 11.50
C CYS A 229 -0.46 -18.19 10.71
N ALA A 230 -1.71 -18.62 10.59
CA ALA A 230 -2.77 -17.81 9.97
C ALA A 230 -2.89 -16.44 10.65
N GLY A 231 -3.09 -15.39 9.84
CA GLY A 231 -3.14 -14.00 10.28
C GLY A 231 -1.82 -13.24 10.19
N MET A 232 -0.69 -13.91 9.96
CA MET A 232 0.56 -13.29 9.59
C MET A 232 0.51 -12.79 8.13
N GLN A 233 1.38 -11.85 7.77
CA GLN A 233 1.43 -11.27 6.43
C GLN A 233 2.55 -11.91 5.62
N ALA A 234 2.23 -12.33 4.39
CA ALA A 234 3.22 -12.84 3.44
C ALA A 234 3.52 -11.79 2.36
N GLU A 235 4.80 -11.61 2.08
CA GLU A 235 5.32 -10.92 0.91
C GLU A 235 5.97 -11.95 0.01
N VAL A 236 5.58 -11.97 -1.28
CA VAL A 236 6.12 -12.91 -2.26
C VAL A 236 6.72 -12.13 -3.40
N ARG A 237 7.96 -12.46 -3.75
CA ARG A 237 8.64 -11.96 -4.94
C ARG A 237 8.88 -13.14 -5.87
N ALA A 238 8.55 -12.94 -7.13
CA ALA A 238 8.76 -13.92 -8.19
C ALA A 238 9.76 -13.35 -9.20
N GLN A 239 10.65 -14.21 -9.67
CA GLN A 239 11.62 -13.86 -10.69
C GLN A 239 11.78 -15.03 -11.65
N VAL A 240 11.62 -14.78 -12.95
CA VAL A 240 11.94 -15.77 -13.99
C VAL A 240 13.46 -15.93 -14.06
N ASP A 241 13.91 -17.19 -14.01
CA ASP A 241 15.32 -17.55 -14.06
C ASP A 241 15.69 -18.05 -15.47
N GLU A 242 14.90 -18.97 -16.04
CA GLU A 242 15.18 -19.56 -17.35
C GLU A 242 13.88 -19.91 -18.09
N ILE A 243 13.88 -19.68 -19.41
CA ILE A 243 12.82 -20.13 -20.30
C ILE A 243 13.45 -21.05 -21.37
N LYS A 244 12.98 -22.28 -21.41
CA LYS A 244 13.33 -23.25 -22.46
C LYS A 244 12.11 -23.52 -23.29
N TYR A 245 12.28 -23.58 -24.62
CA TYR A 245 11.18 -23.89 -25.52
C TYR A 245 11.64 -24.76 -26.71
N GLU A 246 10.70 -25.52 -27.22
CA GLU A 246 10.88 -26.38 -28.39
C GLU A 246 9.65 -26.29 -29.30
N LEU A 247 9.85 -25.87 -30.55
CA LEU A 247 8.80 -25.82 -31.55
C LEU A 247 8.58 -27.23 -32.11
N ALA A 248 7.33 -27.69 -32.12
CA ALA A 248 6.98 -28.97 -32.74
C ALA A 248 7.28 -29.01 -34.24
N ALA A 249 7.52 -30.17 -34.80
CA ALA A 249 7.92 -30.33 -36.20
C ALA A 249 6.92 -29.79 -37.22
N GLU A 250 5.63 -29.72 -36.84
CA GLU A 250 4.55 -29.15 -37.67
C GLU A 250 4.43 -27.63 -37.52
N GLY A 251 5.18 -27.00 -36.62
CA GLY A 251 5.18 -25.56 -36.38
C GLY A 251 3.93 -25.01 -35.69
N THR A 252 3.03 -25.88 -35.23
CA THR A 252 1.74 -25.48 -34.65
C THR A 252 1.71 -25.43 -33.12
N GLU A 253 2.66 -26.06 -32.48
CA GLU A 253 2.75 -26.19 -31.02
C GLU A 253 4.14 -25.81 -30.53
N LEU A 254 4.16 -25.01 -29.47
CA LEU A 254 5.37 -24.65 -28.74
C LEU A 254 5.34 -25.30 -27.36
N LYS A 255 6.22 -26.27 -27.13
CA LYS A 255 6.46 -26.83 -25.80
C LYS A 255 7.42 -25.94 -25.08
N GLN A 256 7.08 -25.57 -23.84
CA GLN A 256 7.91 -24.68 -23.07
C GLN A 256 8.02 -25.10 -21.60
N LYS A 257 9.11 -24.68 -21.01
CA LYS A 257 9.45 -24.91 -19.63
C LYS A 257 9.99 -23.60 -19.04
N ILE A 258 9.24 -23.02 -18.11
CA ILE A 258 9.60 -21.79 -17.41
C ILE A 258 10.06 -22.16 -16.02
N VAL A 259 11.30 -21.82 -15.71
CA VAL A 259 11.90 -21.97 -14.38
C VAL A 259 11.88 -20.60 -13.69
N TYR A 260 11.36 -20.55 -12.48
CA TYR A 260 11.28 -19.31 -11.73
C TYR A 260 11.50 -19.50 -10.24
N MET A 261 12.01 -18.46 -9.60
CA MET A 261 12.27 -18.42 -8.17
C MET A 261 11.15 -17.66 -7.46
N LEU A 262 10.61 -18.27 -6.40
CA LEU A 262 9.68 -17.63 -5.46
C LEU A 262 10.40 -17.39 -4.13
N THR A 263 10.60 -16.14 -3.76
CA THR A 263 11.09 -15.76 -2.44
C THR A 263 9.90 -15.31 -1.59
N VAL A 264 9.64 -16.04 -0.52
CA VAL A 264 8.52 -15.82 0.40
C VAL A 264 9.05 -15.36 1.74
N LYS A 265 8.54 -14.22 2.21
CA LYS A 265 8.84 -13.68 3.53
C LYS A 265 7.53 -13.51 4.31
N VAL A 266 7.47 -14.07 5.51
CA VAL A 266 6.33 -13.94 6.40
C VAL A 266 6.69 -13.08 7.60
N THR A 267 5.85 -12.08 7.88
CA THR A 267 6.05 -11.16 8.99
C THR A 267 4.84 -11.16 9.93
N GLU A 268 5.12 -10.94 11.20
CA GLU A 268 4.16 -10.70 12.25
C GLU A 268 4.44 -9.36 12.92
N GLU A 269 3.41 -8.56 13.21
CA GLU A 269 3.63 -7.34 13.96
C GLU A 269 4.03 -7.61 15.40
N ARG A 270 5.17 -7.04 15.81
CA ARG A 270 5.74 -7.15 17.16
C ARG A 270 5.95 -5.77 17.75
N GLU A 271 5.64 -5.67 19.04
CA GLU A 271 5.96 -4.48 19.85
C GLU A 271 7.29 -4.70 20.55
N LEU A 272 8.21 -3.76 20.35
CA LEU A 272 9.53 -3.79 20.96
C LEU A 272 9.85 -2.45 21.61
N ALA A 273 10.31 -2.49 22.86
CA ALA A 273 11.03 -1.38 23.46
C ALA A 273 12.52 -1.53 23.08
N LEU A 274 13.17 -0.45 22.65
CA LEU A 274 14.49 -0.50 22.04
C LEU A 274 15.52 0.30 22.84
N THR A 275 16.77 -0.18 22.80
CA THR A 275 17.94 0.57 23.27
C THR A 275 18.26 1.68 22.28
N VAL A 276 18.56 2.87 22.80
CA VAL A 276 19.00 4.02 21.99
C VAL A 276 20.40 3.76 21.44
N GLY A 277 20.61 4.01 20.16
CA GLY A 277 21.87 3.79 19.44
C GLY A 277 22.09 4.82 18.32
N GLU A 278 22.91 4.44 17.34
CA GLU A 278 23.32 5.36 16.25
C GLU A 278 22.52 5.15 14.95
N THR A 279 21.90 3.98 14.78
CA THR A 279 21.13 3.68 13.54
C THR A 279 19.79 4.36 13.58
N LEU A 280 19.59 5.29 12.63
CA LEU A 280 18.31 5.98 12.47
C LEU A 280 17.36 5.14 11.64
N ILE A 281 16.20 4.85 12.22
CA ILE A 281 15.12 4.12 11.54
C ILE A 281 13.83 4.94 11.51
N LYS A 282 13.03 4.73 10.48
CA LYS A 282 11.65 5.23 10.40
C LYS A 282 10.73 4.12 10.87
N THR A 283 10.00 4.36 11.94
CA THR A 283 9.15 3.36 12.58
C THR A 283 7.90 3.97 13.19
N ARG A 284 6.98 3.10 13.64
CA ARG A 284 5.73 3.50 14.28
C ARG A 284 5.86 3.35 15.79
N ARG A 285 5.83 4.46 16.53
CA ARG A 285 5.76 4.46 17.99
C ARG A 285 4.33 4.17 18.44
N VAL A 286 4.16 3.27 19.41
CA VAL A 286 2.89 3.03 20.08
C VAL A 286 2.66 4.16 21.09
N VAL A 287 1.68 5.02 20.83
CA VAL A 287 1.31 6.17 21.66
C VAL A 287 0.41 5.73 22.82
N GLY A 288 -0.44 4.74 22.57
CA GLY A 288 -1.29 4.13 23.58
C GLY A 288 -2.13 2.99 23.03
N THR A 289 -2.55 2.10 23.93
CA THR A 289 -3.42 0.96 23.61
C THR A 289 -4.61 0.97 24.55
N GLN A 290 -5.82 0.79 24.02
CA GLN A 290 -7.06 0.71 24.76
C GLN A 290 -7.97 -0.38 24.21
N THR A 291 -8.87 -0.88 25.04
CA THR A 291 -9.86 -1.87 24.60
C THR A 291 -11.26 -1.27 24.67
N LEU A 292 -11.99 -1.38 23.56
CA LEU A 292 -13.39 -1.02 23.44
C LEU A 292 -14.24 -2.29 23.58
N HIS A 293 -15.21 -2.29 24.49
CA HIS A 293 -16.22 -3.31 24.61
C HIS A 293 -17.58 -2.75 24.19
N GLN A 294 -18.26 -3.43 23.29
CA GLN A 294 -19.58 -3.02 22.80
C GLN A 294 -20.53 -4.21 22.79
N LEU A 295 -21.77 -3.98 23.23
CA LEU A 295 -22.85 -4.93 23.05
C LEU A 295 -23.71 -4.42 21.89
N LEU A 296 -23.71 -5.16 20.79
CA LEU A 296 -24.57 -4.90 19.64
C LEU A 296 -25.82 -5.76 19.80
N GLN A 297 -26.99 -5.18 19.55
CA GLN A 297 -28.25 -5.89 19.62
C GLN A 297 -29.11 -5.57 18.40
N GLN A 298 -29.65 -6.61 17.80
CA GLN A 298 -30.55 -6.52 16.65
C GLN A 298 -31.65 -7.59 16.79
N SER A 299 -32.85 -7.24 16.36
CA SER A 299 -33.97 -8.17 16.26
C SER A 299 -34.45 -8.20 14.82
N LEU A 300 -34.71 -9.39 14.30
CA LEU A 300 -35.17 -9.60 12.93
C LEU A 300 -36.17 -10.75 12.85
N THR A 301 -37.07 -10.66 11.87
CA THR A 301 -37.99 -11.74 11.52
C THR A 301 -37.31 -12.62 10.47
N LEU A 302 -37.29 -13.93 10.69
CA LEU A 302 -36.69 -14.87 9.76
C LEU A 302 -37.62 -15.15 8.56
N VAL A 303 -37.06 -15.20 7.38
CA VAL A 303 -37.79 -15.52 6.14
C VAL A 303 -37.01 -16.60 5.39
N PRO A 304 -37.66 -17.77 5.13
CA PRO A 304 -39.00 -18.19 5.52
C PRO A 304 -39.16 -18.37 7.04
N THR A 305 -40.37 -18.63 7.52
CA THR A 305 -40.65 -18.85 8.94
C THR A 305 -39.79 -19.99 9.49
N ALA A 306 -39.05 -19.69 10.56
CA ALA A 306 -38.15 -20.65 11.17
C ALA A 306 -38.84 -21.56 12.16
N GLN A 307 -38.46 -22.84 12.15
CA GLN A 307 -38.80 -23.80 13.20
C GLN A 307 -37.80 -23.70 14.36
N LYS A 308 -36.51 -23.56 14.03
CA LYS A 308 -35.42 -23.38 15.01
C LYS A 308 -34.24 -22.67 14.38
N VAL A 309 -33.49 -21.98 15.21
CA VAL A 309 -32.17 -21.42 14.85
C VAL A 309 -31.09 -22.45 15.21
N ASN A 310 -30.27 -22.81 14.27
CA ASN A 310 -29.21 -23.81 14.43
C ASN A 310 -27.91 -23.19 14.93
N GLN A 311 -27.50 -22.09 14.29
CA GLN A 311 -26.23 -21.40 14.60
C GLN A 311 -26.33 -19.93 14.21
N VAL A 312 -25.68 -19.09 15.02
CA VAL A 312 -25.38 -17.69 14.67
C VAL A 312 -23.91 -17.45 14.86
N SER A 313 -23.26 -16.92 13.85
CA SER A 313 -21.85 -16.50 13.91
C SER A 313 -21.72 -15.05 13.50
N GLY A 314 -20.71 -14.36 14.01
CA GLY A 314 -20.46 -12.95 13.69
C GLY A 314 -19.01 -12.72 13.27
N ALA A 315 -18.82 -11.87 12.26
CA ALA A 315 -17.50 -11.40 11.84
C ALA A 315 -17.56 -9.90 11.52
N VAL A 316 -16.49 -9.17 11.88
CA VAL A 316 -16.38 -7.77 11.48
C VAL A 316 -15.90 -7.71 10.04
N THR A 317 -16.69 -7.09 9.17
CA THR A 317 -16.41 -7.02 7.72
C THR A 317 -15.87 -5.68 7.29
N GLN A 318 -16.20 -4.61 8.01
CA GLN A 318 -15.75 -3.27 7.72
C GLN A 318 -15.36 -2.59 9.03
N ILE A 319 -14.26 -1.84 9.01
CA ILE A 319 -13.82 -1.02 10.14
C ILE A 319 -13.11 0.22 9.62
N SER A 320 -13.39 1.34 10.25
CA SER A 320 -12.70 2.61 10.02
C SER A 320 -12.48 3.33 11.32
N THR A 321 -11.49 4.22 11.33
CA THR A 321 -11.07 4.95 12.52
C THR A 321 -10.84 6.41 12.20
N ASP A 322 -11.16 7.26 13.16
CA ASP A 322 -10.83 8.68 13.14
C ASP A 322 -10.13 9.06 14.44
N VAL A 323 -8.92 9.63 14.32
CA VAL A 323 -8.11 10.03 15.47
C VAL A 323 -8.27 11.51 15.70
N ILE A 324 -8.87 11.86 16.83
CA ILE A 324 -9.02 13.24 17.28
C ILE A 324 -8.22 13.46 18.58
N ALA A 325 -8.12 14.70 19.02
CA ALA A 325 -7.37 15.02 20.25
C ALA A 325 -7.91 14.25 21.46
N GLY A 326 -7.07 13.37 22.02
CA GLY A 326 -7.36 12.57 23.22
C GLY A 326 -8.29 11.37 23.01
N LYS A 327 -8.77 11.10 21.77
CA LYS A 327 -9.74 10.02 21.51
C LYS A 327 -9.54 9.37 20.14
N VAL A 328 -10.00 8.11 20.02
CA VAL A 328 -10.14 7.44 18.75
C VAL A 328 -11.59 6.99 18.58
N ILE A 329 -12.22 7.42 17.51
CA ILE A 329 -13.53 6.96 17.09
C ILE A 329 -13.34 5.70 16.27
N VAL A 330 -14.10 4.65 16.57
CA VAL A 330 -14.09 3.37 15.85
C VAL A 330 -15.48 3.13 15.33
N GLN A 331 -15.63 2.92 14.06
CA GLN A 331 -16.90 2.60 13.42
C GLN A 331 -16.74 1.44 12.44
N GLY A 332 -17.78 0.67 12.27
CA GLY A 332 -17.70 -0.49 11.40
C GLY A 332 -19.03 -1.21 11.23
N VAL A 333 -18.97 -2.35 10.57
CA VAL A 333 -20.10 -3.25 10.35
C VAL A 333 -19.69 -4.66 10.77
N LEU A 334 -20.49 -5.25 11.64
CA LEU A 334 -20.43 -6.67 11.96
C LEU A 334 -21.47 -7.40 11.10
N SER A 335 -21.06 -8.41 10.37
CA SER A 335 -21.95 -9.33 9.67
C SER A 335 -22.26 -10.52 10.56
N ALA A 336 -23.54 -10.75 10.83
CA ALA A 336 -24.04 -11.92 11.55
C ALA A 336 -24.64 -12.91 10.55
N ARG A 337 -24.05 -14.11 10.44
CA ARG A 337 -24.58 -15.22 9.64
C ARG A 337 -25.46 -16.10 10.51
N ILE A 338 -26.67 -16.36 10.06
CA ILE A 338 -27.70 -17.05 10.78
C ILE A 338 -28.09 -18.29 9.97
N TYR A 339 -27.88 -19.46 10.56
CA TYR A 339 -28.30 -20.74 10.01
C TYR A 339 -29.55 -21.23 10.79
N PHE A 340 -30.63 -21.50 10.09
CA PHE A 340 -31.88 -21.93 10.69
C PHE A 340 -32.63 -22.96 9.85
N THR A 341 -33.49 -23.75 10.47
CA THR A 341 -34.38 -24.69 9.79
C THR A 341 -35.74 -24.06 9.68
N GLY A 342 -36.30 -23.98 8.48
CA GLY A 342 -37.63 -23.51 8.19
C GLY A 342 -38.72 -24.50 8.67
N THR A 343 -39.97 -24.05 8.75
CA THR A 343 -41.12 -24.91 9.03
C THR A 343 -41.38 -25.96 7.96
N ASP A 344 -40.80 -25.82 6.79
CA ASP A 344 -40.76 -26.79 5.68
C ASP A 344 -39.68 -27.86 5.84
N GLY A 345 -38.86 -27.79 6.90
CA GLY A 345 -37.77 -28.72 7.18
C GLY A 345 -36.48 -28.43 6.38
N VAL A 346 -36.44 -27.37 5.59
CA VAL A 346 -35.26 -26.98 4.81
C VAL A 346 -34.34 -26.10 5.66
N ASN A 347 -33.02 -26.24 5.46
CA ASN A 347 -32.02 -25.39 6.11
C ASN A 347 -31.74 -24.16 5.26
N TYR A 348 -31.79 -23.02 5.92
CA TYR A 348 -31.58 -21.69 5.32
C TYR A 348 -30.39 -20.97 5.96
N GLU A 349 -29.78 -20.08 5.20
CA GLU A 349 -28.77 -19.13 5.66
C GLU A 349 -29.26 -17.71 5.34
N THR A 350 -29.10 -16.80 6.29
CA THR A 350 -29.28 -15.36 6.06
C THR A 350 -28.19 -14.57 6.75
N GLU A 351 -27.93 -13.37 6.24
CA GLU A 351 -26.93 -12.47 6.77
C GLU A 351 -27.59 -11.16 7.22
N GLU A 352 -27.25 -10.73 8.45
CA GLU A 352 -27.69 -9.45 9.01
C GLU A 352 -26.48 -8.56 9.29
N ARG A 353 -26.61 -7.27 8.97
CA ARG A 353 -25.54 -6.27 9.14
C ARG A 353 -25.82 -5.40 10.35
N LEU A 354 -24.93 -5.44 11.33
CA LEU A 354 -25.01 -4.65 12.56
C LEU A 354 -23.94 -3.55 12.50
N PRO A 355 -24.32 -2.31 12.14
CA PRO A 355 -23.41 -1.17 12.22
C PRO A 355 -23.10 -0.84 13.67
N PHE A 356 -21.86 -0.41 13.94
CA PHE A 356 -21.45 0.00 15.27
C PHE A 356 -20.57 1.25 15.20
N VAL A 357 -20.68 2.08 16.25
CA VAL A 357 -19.83 3.24 16.49
C VAL A 357 -19.48 3.27 17.97
N GLY A 358 -18.23 3.55 18.27
CA GLY A 358 -17.76 3.72 19.64
C GLY A 358 -16.51 4.57 19.67
N TYR A 359 -16.01 4.85 20.86
CA TYR A 359 -14.74 5.56 21.02
C TYR A 359 -13.95 5.03 22.20
N VAL A 360 -12.64 5.22 22.15
CA VAL A 360 -11.73 5.00 23.26
C VAL A 360 -11.00 6.30 23.58
N VAL A 361 -10.66 6.47 24.86
CA VAL A 361 -9.85 7.62 25.32
C VAL A 361 -8.39 7.21 25.33
N VAL A 362 -7.59 7.89 24.50
CA VAL A 362 -6.13 7.76 24.48
C VAL A 362 -5.58 9.19 24.64
N ALA A 363 -5.22 9.57 25.85
CA ALA A 363 -4.91 10.97 26.19
C ALA A 363 -3.85 11.64 25.29
N ALA A 364 -2.88 10.86 24.80
CA ALA A 364 -1.81 11.35 23.93
C ALA A 364 -2.15 11.31 22.44
N ALA A 365 -3.36 10.86 22.04
CA ALA A 365 -3.77 10.85 20.65
C ALA A 365 -3.92 12.27 20.09
N GLN A 366 -3.42 12.49 18.87
CA GLN A 366 -3.52 13.76 18.16
C GLN A 366 -4.00 13.53 16.72
N PRO A 367 -4.67 14.49 16.11
CA PRO A 367 -5.00 14.45 14.68
C PRO A 367 -3.74 14.17 13.82
N GLY A 368 -3.89 13.37 12.78
CA GLY A 368 -2.78 12.94 11.92
C GLY A 368 -2.04 11.69 12.40
N MET A 369 -2.29 11.20 13.61
CA MET A 369 -1.84 9.88 14.04
C MET A 369 -2.71 8.79 13.42
N MET A 370 -2.17 7.57 13.35
CA MET A 370 -2.88 6.40 12.84
C MET A 370 -3.50 5.62 14.00
N ALA A 371 -4.66 5.00 13.77
CA ALA A 371 -5.19 4.01 14.69
C ALA A 371 -5.29 2.66 14.01
N LYS A 372 -4.81 1.62 14.69
CA LYS A 372 -5.00 0.23 14.30
C LYS A 372 -5.99 -0.42 15.25
N VAL A 373 -7.02 -1.04 14.69
CA VAL A 373 -8.06 -1.73 15.45
C VAL A 373 -8.01 -3.22 15.12
N MET A 374 -7.99 -4.02 16.16
CA MET A 374 -8.08 -5.48 16.09
C MET A 374 -9.40 -5.91 16.74
N PRO A 375 -10.47 -6.10 15.93
CA PRO A 375 -11.75 -6.51 16.45
C PRO A 375 -11.78 -8.03 16.69
N SER A 376 -12.51 -8.45 17.71
CA SER A 376 -12.82 -9.85 17.99
C SER A 376 -14.24 -9.98 18.51
N VAL A 377 -14.98 -10.96 18.00
CA VAL A 377 -16.28 -11.31 18.53
C VAL A 377 -16.06 -12.19 19.77
N ALA A 378 -16.33 -11.64 20.95
CA ALA A 378 -16.17 -12.35 22.22
C ALA A 378 -17.32 -13.30 22.53
N GLY A 379 -18.49 -13.08 21.95
CA GLY A 379 -19.62 -13.95 22.11
C GLY A 379 -20.83 -13.52 21.27
N VAL A 380 -21.65 -14.49 20.88
CA VAL A 380 -22.93 -14.28 20.20
C VAL A 380 -23.99 -15.01 20.99
N ILE A 381 -25.06 -14.32 21.37
CA ILE A 381 -26.19 -14.85 22.12
C ILE A 381 -27.44 -14.68 21.27
N PRO A 382 -27.89 -15.74 20.59
CA PRO A 382 -29.18 -15.73 19.89
C PRO A 382 -30.30 -16.10 20.82
N GLU A 383 -31.42 -15.37 20.79
CA GLU A 383 -32.68 -15.65 21.48
C GLU A 383 -33.77 -15.72 20.43
N PHE A 384 -34.32 -16.92 20.19
CA PHE A 384 -35.37 -17.13 19.19
C PHE A 384 -36.71 -17.32 19.84
N ASP A 385 -37.67 -16.46 19.51
CA ASP A 385 -39.08 -16.60 19.85
C ASP A 385 -39.83 -17.23 18.65
N GLY A 386 -40.03 -18.53 18.74
CA GLY A 386 -40.73 -19.30 17.69
C GLY A 386 -42.21 -18.93 17.51
N ALA A 387 -42.89 -18.39 18.53
CA ALA A 387 -44.28 -17.99 18.44
C ALA A 387 -44.46 -16.75 17.53
N ASN A 388 -43.49 -15.83 17.60
CA ASN A 388 -43.47 -14.59 16.80
C ASN A 388 -42.53 -14.64 15.61
N ASN A 389 -41.83 -15.76 15.39
CA ASN A 389 -40.77 -15.91 14.39
C ASN A 389 -39.72 -14.79 14.47
N LEU A 390 -39.38 -14.37 15.68
CA LEU A 390 -38.48 -13.27 15.97
C LEU A 390 -37.16 -13.78 16.53
N LEU A 391 -36.03 -13.43 15.89
CA LEU A 391 -34.71 -13.71 16.39
C LEU A 391 -34.12 -12.42 16.94
N SER A 392 -33.75 -12.42 18.22
CA SER A 392 -32.92 -11.37 18.83
C SER A 392 -31.49 -11.85 18.93
N ILE A 393 -30.56 -11.09 18.37
CA ILE A 393 -29.13 -11.39 18.38
C ILE A 393 -28.42 -10.34 19.23
N LYS A 394 -27.67 -10.80 20.24
CA LYS A 394 -26.78 -9.97 21.02
C LYS A 394 -25.34 -10.40 20.73
N VAL A 395 -24.49 -9.46 20.29
CA VAL A 395 -23.09 -9.74 19.98
C VAL A 395 -22.19 -8.88 20.87
N LEU A 396 -21.35 -9.55 21.64
CA LEU A 396 -20.30 -8.89 22.41
C LEU A 396 -19.06 -8.71 21.54
N LEU A 397 -18.80 -7.47 21.13
CA LEU A 397 -17.64 -7.08 20.34
C LEU A 397 -16.56 -6.51 21.26
N ARG A 398 -15.35 -7.03 21.13
CA ARG A 398 -14.15 -6.52 21.79
C ARG A 398 -13.18 -6.02 20.71
N SER A 399 -12.77 -4.75 20.80
CA SER A 399 -11.85 -4.16 19.83
C SER A 399 -10.62 -3.60 20.57
N THR A 400 -9.44 -4.14 20.31
CA THR A 400 -8.20 -3.53 20.79
C THR A 400 -7.78 -2.43 19.83
N VAL A 401 -7.63 -1.23 20.35
CA VAL A 401 -7.28 -0.01 19.59
C VAL A 401 -5.89 0.44 20.00
N LYS A 402 -4.97 0.51 19.03
CA LYS A 402 -3.60 1.05 19.19
C LYS A 402 -3.48 2.34 18.41
N VAL A 403 -3.00 3.39 19.06
CA VAL A 403 -2.65 4.66 18.41
C VAL A 403 -1.17 4.65 18.10
N LEU A 404 -0.84 4.95 16.85
CA LEU A 404 0.50 4.86 16.28
C LEU A 404 0.91 6.22 15.71
N GLN A 405 2.16 6.59 15.92
CA GLN A 405 2.78 7.78 15.37
C GLN A 405 4.04 7.41 14.58
N TRP A 406 4.15 7.87 13.36
CA TRP A 406 5.40 7.78 12.62
C TRP A 406 6.47 8.64 13.29
N VAL A 407 7.61 8.04 13.56
CA VAL A 407 8.76 8.70 14.19
C VAL A 407 10.06 8.24 13.55
N GLN A 408 11.09 9.06 13.68
CA GLN A 408 12.47 8.63 13.52
C GLN A 408 13.00 8.25 14.90
N ALA A 409 13.60 7.08 15.01
CA ALA A 409 14.18 6.58 16.23
C ALA A 409 15.65 6.19 16.00
N ALA A 410 16.52 6.62 16.90
CA ALA A 410 17.90 6.18 16.94
C ALA A 410 17.97 4.90 17.77
N VAL A 411 18.37 3.79 17.17
CA VAL A 411 18.32 2.45 17.77
C VAL A 411 19.68 1.77 17.73
N GLN A 412 19.90 0.88 18.69
CA GLN A 412 21.09 0.05 18.74
C GLN A 412 20.86 -1.24 17.95
N GLU A 413 21.70 -1.46 16.93
CA GLU A 413 21.78 -2.76 16.26
C GLU A 413 22.57 -3.72 17.12
N GLN A 414 22.09 -4.96 17.23
CA GLN A 414 22.86 -6.04 17.80
C GLN A 414 23.84 -6.53 16.74
N LEU A 415 25.13 -6.32 16.97
CA LEU A 415 26.19 -6.88 16.13
C LEU A 415 26.26 -8.39 16.37
N ASP A 416 26.35 -9.16 15.28
CA ASP A 416 26.52 -10.63 15.32
C ASP A 416 27.85 -11.04 15.97
#